data_9bf8285769cf74d09027ece820259493
#
_entry.id   9bf8285769cf74d09027ece820259493
#
_cell.length_a   1.000
_cell.length_b   1.000
_cell.length_c   1.000
_cell.angle_alpha   90.00
_cell.angle_beta   90.00
_cell.angle_gamma   90.00
#
_symmetry.space_group_name_H-M   'P 1'
#
loop_
_entity.id
_entity.type
_entity.pdbx_description
1 polymer ?
#
loop_
_entity_poly.entity_id
_entity_poly.type
_entity_poly.pdbx_seq_one_letter_code
_entity_poly.pdbx_strand_id
1 'polypeptide(L)'
;METFLIRLLQFILAISLLVLLHEGGHMFFAKLFGVRVEKFFVFFDVGIGKWKGKLFSWKPKKDDTEYGMGWLPLGGYCKISGMIDESFDTDQMKQEPQPWEFRTKPAWQRLLIMIGGVLVNFVLALFIYSMVMFVWGDSYFKVSDMSMGMRFNAEAKALGFKDHDVMLGTDQGPFREYANVNGDFFRQIAQAKRVDVLRNGKKHSITLPGDMDMLPMIKTRPLFAEPFIPAQVDSVLGDTPAAKAGIKAGDLIKSINGKPVETWTDMNYQTGVLSDVLAVKNTHKDSLAVRSVVLTVQHKGAAKLDTLKLMLTPDLKLGVLQSTLASYYKPVQEEYSFFESFPAGIKHGWNVLRGYVGNFRYLASADGAKSIGGFGAIGSLFPPFWDWYMFWSMTAFLSIMLAFMNILPIPALDGGHVVFLLYEMITRRKPSEKFMVRAEYVGITILILLMIFANLNDILRWLHLM
;
A
#
# COMPACT_ATOMS: atom_id res chain seq x y z
N MET A 1 -11.18 17.47 9.49
CA MET A 1 -10.71 18.33 8.40
C MET A 1 -9.17 18.39 8.37
N GLU A 2 -8.53 18.68 9.50
CA GLU A 2 -7.05 18.75 9.61
C GLU A 2 -6.33 17.47 9.16
N THR A 3 -6.76 16.30 9.66
CA THR A 3 -6.19 15.00 9.28
C THR A 3 -6.29 14.68 7.78
N PHE A 4 -7.37 15.12 7.14
CA PHE A 4 -7.54 14.98 5.68
C PHE A 4 -6.55 15.87 4.92
N LEU A 5 -6.39 17.12 5.34
CA LEU A 5 -5.47 18.07 4.72
C LEU A 5 -4.01 17.62 4.83
N ILE A 6 -3.61 17.06 5.98
CA ILE A 6 -2.27 16.52 6.19
C ILE A 6 -1.99 15.35 5.23
N ARG A 7 -2.91 14.40 5.11
CA ARG A 7 -2.79 13.28 4.16
C ARG A 7 -2.72 13.76 2.72
N LEU A 8 -3.60 14.68 2.36
CA LEU A 8 -3.64 15.26 1.00
C LEU A 8 -2.32 15.97 0.68
N LEU A 9 -1.78 16.75 1.60
CA LEU A 9 -0.50 17.44 1.41
C LEU A 9 0.65 16.45 1.21
N GLN A 10 0.75 15.42 2.06
CA GLN A 10 1.77 14.37 1.92
C GLN A 10 1.66 13.66 0.57
N PHE A 11 0.44 13.29 0.18
CA PHE A 11 0.16 12.64 -1.09
C PHE A 11 0.58 13.52 -2.29
N ILE A 12 0.17 14.79 -2.32
CA ILE A 12 0.53 15.72 -3.40
C ILE A 12 2.05 15.91 -3.48
N LEU A 13 2.73 16.08 -2.35
CA LEU A 13 4.19 16.23 -2.33
C LEU A 13 4.90 14.98 -2.85
N ALA A 14 4.49 13.79 -2.40
CA ALA A 14 5.06 12.53 -2.87
C ALA A 14 4.85 12.35 -4.38
N ILE A 15 3.61 12.48 -4.88
CA ILE A 15 3.33 12.34 -6.31
C ILE A 15 4.05 13.40 -7.14
N SER A 16 4.13 14.66 -6.67
CA SER A 16 4.86 15.71 -7.37
C SER A 16 6.34 15.36 -7.56
N LEU A 17 6.97 14.84 -6.51
CA LEU A 17 8.36 14.40 -6.57
C LEU A 17 8.54 13.23 -7.55
N LEU A 18 7.66 12.23 -7.46
CA LEU A 18 7.74 11.02 -8.29
C LEU A 18 7.51 11.34 -9.78
N VAL A 19 6.52 12.14 -10.08
CA VAL A 19 6.21 12.56 -11.46
C VAL A 19 7.35 13.44 -12.02
N LEU A 20 7.83 14.43 -11.24
CA LEU A 20 8.94 15.28 -11.64
C LEU A 20 10.16 14.46 -12.06
N LEU A 21 10.53 13.46 -11.27
CA LEU A 21 11.71 12.63 -11.52
C LEU A 21 11.45 11.60 -12.62
N HIS A 22 10.26 11.06 -12.74
CA HIS A 22 9.85 10.18 -13.84
C HIS A 22 9.98 10.89 -15.19
N GLU A 23 9.31 12.03 -15.35
CA GLU A 23 9.39 12.85 -16.56
C GLU A 23 10.83 13.34 -16.81
N GLY A 24 11.56 13.64 -15.72
CA GLY A 24 12.98 13.96 -15.76
C GLY A 24 13.84 12.85 -16.33
N GLY A 25 13.47 11.59 -16.11
CA GLY A 25 14.12 10.42 -16.71
C GLY A 25 13.96 10.39 -18.23
N HIS A 26 12.75 10.58 -18.73
CA HIS A 26 12.50 10.69 -20.18
C HIS A 26 13.25 11.86 -20.81
N MET A 27 13.18 13.02 -20.19
CA MET A 27 13.89 14.22 -20.65
C MET A 27 15.40 14.03 -20.67
N PHE A 28 15.97 13.40 -19.64
CA PHE A 28 17.41 13.16 -19.56
C PHE A 28 17.92 12.35 -20.75
N PHE A 29 17.29 11.20 -21.02
CA PHE A 29 17.69 10.37 -22.15
C PHE A 29 17.34 11.00 -23.51
N ALA A 30 16.23 11.73 -23.62
CA ALA A 30 15.88 12.46 -24.84
C ALA A 30 16.99 13.46 -25.18
N LYS A 31 17.37 14.33 -24.22
CA LYS A 31 18.45 15.32 -24.43
C LYS A 31 19.80 14.66 -24.63
N LEU A 32 20.12 13.56 -23.96
CA LEU A 32 21.37 12.82 -24.13
C LEU A 32 21.53 12.31 -25.59
N PHE A 33 20.44 11.88 -26.24
CA PHE A 33 20.45 11.41 -27.62
C PHE A 33 20.12 12.51 -28.65
N GLY A 34 20.09 13.77 -28.22
CA GLY A 34 19.83 14.91 -29.11
C GLY A 34 18.40 14.90 -29.66
N VAL A 35 17.44 14.41 -28.87
CA VAL A 35 16.02 14.54 -29.17
C VAL A 35 15.48 15.81 -28.50
N ARG A 36 14.71 16.60 -29.25
CA ARG A 36 14.13 17.83 -28.77
C ARG A 36 12.97 17.54 -27.82
N VAL A 37 12.99 18.20 -26.65
CA VAL A 37 11.87 18.24 -25.71
C VAL A 37 11.19 19.59 -25.84
N GLU A 38 9.91 19.60 -26.16
CA GLU A 38 9.14 20.82 -26.38
C GLU A 38 8.61 21.40 -25.07
N LYS A 39 8.07 20.52 -24.19
CA LYS A 39 7.52 20.90 -22.90
C LYS A 39 7.92 19.92 -21.82
N PHE A 40 8.12 20.43 -20.63
CA PHE A 40 8.32 19.67 -19.40
C PHE A 40 7.47 20.29 -18.29
N PHE A 41 6.41 19.59 -17.92
CA PHE A 41 5.42 20.09 -16.96
C PHE A 41 5.21 19.09 -15.82
N VAL A 42 5.25 19.60 -14.58
CA VAL A 42 5.06 18.77 -13.37
C VAL A 42 3.60 18.34 -13.22
N PHE A 43 2.65 19.20 -13.53
CA PHE A 43 1.22 18.90 -13.53
C PHE A 43 0.62 19.21 -14.87
N PHE A 44 -0.56 18.64 -15.15
CA PHE A 44 -1.25 18.92 -16.40
C PHE A 44 -1.76 20.38 -16.48
N ASP A 45 -1.49 21.02 -17.61
CA ASP A 45 -1.95 22.37 -17.95
C ASP A 45 -3.26 22.36 -18.75
N VAL A 46 -4.25 21.60 -18.26
CA VAL A 46 -5.57 21.51 -18.91
C VAL A 46 -6.26 22.85 -18.92
N GLY A 47 -6.54 23.37 -20.13
CA GLY A 47 -7.20 24.66 -20.29
C GLY A 47 -8.66 24.66 -19.85
N ILE A 48 -9.10 25.72 -19.17
CA ILE A 48 -10.50 25.93 -18.77
C ILE A 48 -10.96 27.26 -19.35
N GLY A 49 -11.81 27.21 -20.39
CA GLY A 49 -12.27 28.38 -21.09
C GLY A 49 -11.12 29.17 -21.74
N LYS A 50 -10.88 30.42 -21.34
CA LYS A 50 -9.79 31.25 -21.85
C LYS A 50 -8.46 31.07 -21.13
N TRP A 51 -8.45 30.39 -19.95
CA TRP A 51 -7.23 30.13 -19.20
C TRP A 51 -6.54 28.89 -19.74
N LYS A 52 -5.22 28.99 -19.99
CA LYS A 52 -4.42 27.91 -20.56
C LYS A 52 -4.03 26.83 -19.54
N GLY A 53 -4.52 26.87 -18.28
CA GLY A 53 -4.26 25.89 -17.25
C GLY A 53 -2.85 25.92 -16.64
N LYS A 54 -2.02 26.90 -17.01
CA LYS A 54 -0.66 27.03 -16.48
C LYS A 54 -0.69 27.90 -15.23
N LEU A 55 -0.07 27.41 -14.14
CA LEU A 55 0.20 28.22 -12.97
C LEU A 55 1.38 29.15 -13.25
N PHE A 56 2.45 28.60 -13.80
CA PHE A 56 3.59 29.35 -14.33
C PHE A 56 4.30 28.55 -15.42
N SER A 57 5.02 29.22 -16.30
CA SER A 57 5.93 28.59 -17.26
C SER A 57 7.05 29.55 -17.65
N TRP A 58 8.19 29.00 -18.00
CA TRP A 58 9.32 29.77 -18.55
C TRP A 58 10.03 28.96 -19.62
N LYS A 59 10.65 29.68 -20.56
CA LYS A 59 11.47 29.07 -21.60
C LYS A 59 12.86 29.72 -21.57
N PRO A 60 13.92 28.95 -21.23
CA PRO A 60 15.29 29.48 -21.28
C PRO A 60 15.68 29.90 -22.69
N LYS A 61 16.44 30.99 -22.82
CA LYS A 61 16.90 31.50 -24.14
C LYS A 61 17.75 30.53 -24.95
N LYS A 62 18.43 29.60 -24.27
CA LYS A 62 19.34 28.62 -24.88
C LYS A 62 18.75 27.21 -24.96
N ASP A 63 17.54 27.00 -24.52
CA ASP A 63 16.86 25.70 -24.54
C ASP A 63 15.53 25.80 -25.27
N ASP A 64 15.24 24.83 -26.10
CA ASP A 64 13.96 24.75 -26.81
C ASP A 64 12.80 24.31 -25.94
N THR A 65 13.08 23.84 -24.72
CA THR A 65 12.09 23.29 -23.78
C THR A 65 11.37 24.40 -23.01
N GLU A 66 10.05 24.38 -23.02
CA GLU A 66 9.21 25.15 -22.09
C GLU A 66 9.04 24.36 -20.79
N TYR A 67 9.51 24.87 -19.68
CA TYR A 67 9.33 24.31 -18.34
C TYR A 67 8.14 24.97 -17.66
N GLY A 68 7.34 24.19 -16.92
CA GLY A 68 6.21 24.79 -16.23
C GLY A 68 5.52 23.87 -15.22
N MET A 69 4.50 24.42 -14.60
CA MET A 69 3.59 23.72 -13.71
C MET A 69 2.15 24.02 -14.11
N GLY A 70 1.37 22.97 -14.35
CA GLY A 70 -0.07 23.03 -14.51
C GLY A 70 -0.80 23.10 -13.18
N TRP A 71 -2.11 23.19 -13.21
CA TRP A 71 -2.95 23.30 -12.02
C TRP A 71 -3.47 21.93 -11.53
N LEU A 72 -3.48 20.90 -12.40
CA LEU A 72 -4.12 19.62 -12.13
C LEU A 72 -3.09 18.59 -11.63
N PRO A 73 -3.04 18.27 -10.31
CA PRO A 73 -2.00 17.42 -9.72
C PRO A 73 -2.27 15.91 -9.91
N LEU A 74 -2.68 15.52 -11.12
CA LEU A 74 -2.96 14.11 -11.47
C LEU A 74 -1.85 13.44 -12.29
N GLY A 75 -0.75 14.14 -12.53
CA GLY A 75 0.39 13.67 -13.32
C GLY A 75 1.16 14.85 -13.89
N GLY A 76 2.19 14.56 -14.66
CA GLY A 76 2.96 15.53 -15.44
C GLY A 76 3.16 15.01 -16.85
N TYR A 77 3.95 15.70 -17.66
CA TYR A 77 4.30 15.22 -18.98
C TYR A 77 5.59 15.83 -19.51
N CYS A 78 6.28 15.04 -20.32
CA CYS A 78 7.46 15.44 -21.09
C CYS A 78 7.14 15.31 -22.58
N LYS A 79 6.77 16.42 -23.25
CA LYS A 79 6.45 16.39 -24.69
C LYS A 79 7.73 16.28 -25.50
N ILE A 80 7.94 15.12 -26.12
CA ILE A 80 9.09 14.79 -26.94
C ILE A 80 8.74 14.93 -28.42
N SER A 81 9.53 15.70 -29.18
CA SER A 81 9.27 15.94 -30.60
C SER A 81 9.29 14.65 -31.41
N GLY A 82 8.31 14.46 -32.29
CA GLY A 82 8.20 13.29 -33.19
C GLY A 82 7.83 11.98 -32.47
N MET A 83 7.19 12.08 -31.30
CA MET A 83 6.60 10.96 -30.56
C MET A 83 5.07 11.11 -30.56
N ILE A 84 4.37 9.99 -30.66
CA ILE A 84 2.92 9.94 -30.39
C ILE A 84 2.81 9.75 -28.89
N ASP A 85 2.30 10.75 -28.20
CA ASP A 85 2.10 10.77 -26.77
C ASP A 85 0.60 10.97 -26.43
N GLU A 86 0.32 11.09 -25.15
CA GLU A 86 -1.03 11.31 -24.62
C GLU A 86 -1.72 12.60 -25.13
N SER A 87 -0.95 13.53 -25.72
CA SER A 87 -1.51 14.76 -26.31
C SER A 87 -2.17 14.52 -27.67
N PHE A 88 -1.99 13.35 -28.30
CA PHE A 88 -2.49 13.01 -29.64
C PHE A 88 -2.13 14.04 -30.71
N ASP A 89 -1.01 14.76 -30.55
CA ASP A 89 -0.53 15.71 -31.54
C ASP A 89 0.06 14.95 -32.73
N THR A 90 -0.83 14.49 -33.63
CA THR A 90 -0.43 13.79 -34.85
C THR A 90 -0.03 14.72 -36.00
N ASP A 91 -0.17 16.04 -35.83
CA ASP A 91 0.13 16.98 -36.92
C ASP A 91 1.62 17.07 -37.23
N GLN A 92 2.47 16.90 -36.24
CA GLN A 92 3.93 16.73 -36.45
C GLN A 92 4.26 15.48 -37.28
N MET A 93 3.50 14.40 -37.12
CA MET A 93 3.77 13.13 -37.84
C MET A 93 3.49 13.24 -39.33
N LYS A 94 2.69 14.22 -39.78
CA LYS A 94 2.40 14.50 -41.18
C LYS A 94 3.53 15.26 -41.89
N GLN A 95 4.47 15.83 -41.13
CA GLN A 95 5.60 16.61 -41.69
C GLN A 95 6.80 15.67 -41.94
N GLU A 96 7.74 16.13 -42.76
CA GLU A 96 8.98 15.40 -42.97
C GLU A 96 9.77 15.21 -41.66
N PRO A 97 10.27 14.00 -41.39
CA PRO A 97 11.01 13.70 -40.15
C PRO A 97 12.26 14.56 -40.03
N GLN A 98 12.44 15.19 -38.86
CA GLN A 98 13.61 16.03 -38.58
C GLN A 98 14.66 15.24 -37.76
N PRO A 99 15.96 15.52 -37.90
CA PRO A 99 17.03 14.79 -37.21
C PRO A 99 16.94 14.78 -35.67
N TRP A 100 16.26 15.78 -35.09
CA TRP A 100 16.06 15.92 -33.65
C TRP A 100 14.76 15.27 -33.13
N GLU A 101 14.03 14.56 -33.98
CA GLU A 101 12.79 13.89 -33.59
C GLU A 101 13.06 12.46 -33.09
N PHE A 102 12.24 12.03 -32.12
CA PHE A 102 12.26 10.67 -31.54
C PHE A 102 12.18 9.57 -32.62
N ARG A 103 11.29 9.73 -33.60
CA ARG A 103 11.07 8.72 -34.67
C ARG A 103 12.26 8.50 -35.59
N THR A 104 13.24 9.40 -35.62
CA THR A 104 14.45 9.30 -36.45
C THR A 104 15.60 8.58 -35.75
N LYS A 105 15.50 8.38 -34.43
CA LYS A 105 16.57 7.74 -33.65
C LYS A 105 16.51 6.22 -33.77
N PRO A 106 17.65 5.52 -33.61
CA PRO A 106 17.71 4.08 -33.54
C PRO A 106 16.80 3.52 -32.45
N ALA A 107 16.25 2.32 -32.65
CA ALA A 107 15.30 1.72 -31.72
C ALA A 107 15.82 1.60 -30.28
N TRP A 108 17.11 1.29 -30.08
CA TRP A 108 17.71 1.19 -28.76
C TRP A 108 17.78 2.54 -28.02
N GLN A 109 18.01 3.67 -28.73
CA GLN A 109 17.97 5.00 -28.10
C GLN A 109 16.54 5.36 -27.70
N ARG A 110 15.57 5.09 -28.56
CA ARG A 110 14.15 5.26 -28.26
C ARG A 110 13.72 4.40 -27.08
N LEU A 111 14.20 3.16 -27.00
CA LEU A 111 13.94 2.28 -25.87
C LEU A 111 14.46 2.87 -24.55
N LEU A 112 15.69 3.39 -24.53
CA LEU A 112 16.25 4.02 -23.33
C LEU A 112 15.50 5.30 -22.93
N ILE A 113 15.00 6.07 -23.91
CA ILE A 113 14.15 7.23 -23.60
C ILE A 113 12.86 6.78 -22.90
N MET A 114 12.21 5.72 -23.42
CA MET A 114 10.94 5.23 -22.82
C MET A 114 11.13 4.55 -21.47
N ILE A 115 12.21 3.81 -21.28
CA ILE A 115 12.51 3.18 -19.98
C ILE A 115 13.03 4.21 -18.98
N GLY A 116 13.44 5.39 -19.42
CA GLY A 116 14.09 6.41 -18.58
C GLY A 116 13.30 6.81 -17.36
N GLY A 117 12.00 7.06 -17.48
CA GLY A 117 11.11 7.39 -16.37
C GLY A 117 10.97 6.24 -15.37
N VAL A 118 10.72 5.03 -15.88
CA VAL A 118 10.61 3.81 -15.06
C VAL A 118 11.91 3.53 -14.30
N LEU A 119 13.05 3.64 -14.98
CA LEU A 119 14.36 3.42 -14.38
C LEU A 119 14.64 4.40 -13.24
N VAL A 120 14.37 5.68 -13.46
CA VAL A 120 14.59 6.72 -12.45
C VAL A 120 13.69 6.48 -11.22
N ASN A 121 12.42 6.15 -11.38
CA ASN A 121 11.55 5.83 -10.28
C ASN A 121 12.01 4.58 -9.51
N PHE A 122 12.46 3.55 -10.21
CA PHE A 122 12.98 2.35 -9.55
C PHE A 122 14.24 2.65 -8.74
N VAL A 123 15.21 3.33 -9.33
CA VAL A 123 16.46 3.73 -8.63
C VAL A 123 16.17 4.67 -7.46
N LEU A 124 15.26 5.63 -7.64
CA LEU A 124 14.81 6.53 -6.58
C LEU A 124 14.23 5.76 -5.39
N ALA A 125 13.38 4.78 -5.63
CA ALA A 125 12.80 3.97 -4.57
C ALA A 125 13.87 3.24 -3.77
N LEU A 126 14.83 2.60 -4.46
CA LEU A 126 15.94 1.90 -3.79
C LEU A 126 16.81 2.88 -2.99
N PHE A 127 17.05 4.07 -3.52
CA PHE A 127 17.78 5.12 -2.83
C PHE A 127 17.04 5.62 -1.58
N ILE A 128 15.73 5.90 -1.69
CA ILE A 128 14.92 6.34 -0.55
C ILE A 128 14.90 5.25 0.53
N TYR A 129 14.67 3.98 0.17
CA TYR A 129 14.71 2.89 1.15
C TYR A 129 16.09 2.76 1.82
N SER A 130 17.19 2.96 1.06
CA SER A 130 18.53 2.98 1.65
C SER A 130 18.68 4.11 2.66
N MET A 131 18.16 5.30 2.36
CA MET A 131 18.21 6.42 3.29
C MET A 131 17.29 6.22 4.50
N VAL A 132 16.13 5.59 4.32
CA VAL A 132 15.25 5.18 5.42
C VAL A 132 15.97 4.20 6.35
N MET A 133 16.66 3.19 5.80
CA MET A 133 17.45 2.24 6.59
C MET A 133 18.63 2.93 7.31
N PHE A 134 19.26 3.92 6.69
CA PHE A 134 20.34 4.68 7.31
C PHE A 134 19.87 5.54 8.49
N VAL A 135 18.72 6.23 8.34
CA VAL A 135 18.25 7.22 9.33
C VAL A 135 17.48 6.56 10.48
N TRP A 136 16.67 5.55 10.19
CA TRP A 136 15.77 4.94 11.18
C TRP A 136 16.07 3.47 11.46
N GLY A 137 16.91 2.83 10.64
CA GLY A 137 17.16 1.40 10.76
C GLY A 137 15.97 0.54 10.34
N ASP A 138 15.99 -0.72 10.77
CA ASP A 138 14.89 -1.67 10.63
C ASP A 138 14.44 -2.11 12.04
N SER A 139 13.12 -2.11 12.27
CA SER A 139 12.54 -2.50 13.55
C SER A 139 11.41 -3.49 13.32
N TYR A 140 11.56 -4.70 13.86
CA TYR A 140 10.58 -5.77 13.70
C TYR A 140 10.52 -6.70 14.91
N PHE A 141 9.40 -7.41 15.04
CA PHE A 141 9.22 -8.46 16.04
C PHE A 141 9.49 -9.82 15.40
N LYS A 142 10.45 -10.57 15.97
CA LYS A 142 10.71 -11.94 15.51
C LYS A 142 9.55 -12.86 15.89
N VAL A 143 9.06 -13.63 14.94
CA VAL A 143 7.97 -14.59 15.16
C VAL A 143 8.39 -15.65 16.17
N SER A 144 9.66 -16.12 16.13
CA SER A 144 10.22 -17.10 17.07
C SER A 144 10.23 -16.64 18.53
N ASP A 145 10.25 -15.32 18.77
CA ASP A 145 10.35 -14.75 20.11
C ASP A 145 8.96 -14.54 20.74
N MET A 146 7.88 -14.75 19.98
CA MET A 146 6.50 -14.63 20.43
C MET A 146 6.09 -15.83 21.30
N SER A 147 6.63 -15.90 22.51
CA SER A 147 6.48 -17.05 23.43
C SER A 147 5.03 -17.35 23.85
N MET A 148 4.12 -16.39 23.81
CA MET A 148 2.69 -16.64 24.01
C MET A 148 2.01 -17.28 22.81
N GLY A 149 2.74 -17.42 21.68
CA GLY A 149 2.23 -18.00 20.44
C GLY A 149 1.24 -17.11 19.69
N MET A 150 0.44 -17.76 18.85
CA MET A 150 -0.53 -17.10 18.00
C MET A 150 -1.97 -17.44 18.42
N ARG A 151 -2.90 -16.55 18.06
CA ARG A 151 -4.33 -16.76 18.04
C ARG A 151 -4.72 -17.10 16.61
N PHE A 152 -5.49 -18.16 16.43
CA PHE A 152 -5.90 -18.65 15.11
C PHE A 152 -7.40 -18.55 14.91
N ASN A 153 -7.85 -18.26 13.68
CA ASN A 153 -9.25 -18.31 13.33
C ASN A 153 -9.75 -19.77 13.14
N ALA A 154 -11.03 -19.92 12.83
CA ALA A 154 -11.65 -21.24 12.65
C ALA A 154 -11.04 -22.03 11.48
N GLU A 155 -10.68 -21.35 10.38
CA GLU A 155 -10.06 -21.96 9.21
C GLU A 155 -8.66 -22.54 9.55
N ALA A 156 -7.82 -21.76 10.20
CA ALA A 156 -6.51 -22.22 10.65
C ALA A 156 -6.62 -23.40 11.63
N LYS A 157 -7.59 -23.34 12.56
CA LYS A 157 -7.86 -24.45 13.50
C LYS A 157 -8.31 -25.73 12.81
N ALA A 158 -9.08 -25.63 11.74
CA ALA A 158 -9.48 -26.78 10.92
C ALA A 158 -8.28 -27.45 10.23
N LEU A 159 -7.22 -26.69 9.92
CA LEU A 159 -5.96 -27.22 9.38
C LEU A 159 -5.03 -27.81 10.45
N GLY A 160 -5.38 -27.71 11.74
CA GLY A 160 -4.63 -28.32 12.84
C GLY A 160 -3.81 -27.36 13.70
N PHE A 161 -3.86 -26.04 13.43
CA PHE A 161 -3.29 -25.03 14.32
C PHE A 161 -4.10 -24.95 15.63
N LYS A 162 -3.42 -24.60 16.71
CA LYS A 162 -4.06 -24.36 18.02
C LYS A 162 -3.57 -23.04 18.60
N ASP A 163 -4.45 -22.37 19.33
CA ASP A 163 -4.06 -21.15 20.04
C ASP A 163 -2.85 -21.46 20.95
N HIS A 164 -1.97 -20.48 21.07
CA HIS A 164 -0.65 -20.58 21.72
C HIS A 164 0.41 -21.40 20.98
N ASP A 165 0.18 -21.89 19.76
CA ASP A 165 1.26 -22.42 18.95
C ASP A 165 2.27 -21.30 18.63
N VAL A 166 3.54 -21.52 18.95
CA VAL A 166 4.63 -20.62 18.56
C VAL A 166 5.12 -21.04 17.17
N MET A 167 5.05 -20.13 16.22
CA MET A 167 5.40 -20.41 14.82
C MET A 167 6.91 -20.46 14.65
N LEU A 168 7.47 -21.58 14.18
CA LEU A 168 8.91 -21.76 14.00
C LEU A 168 9.35 -21.50 12.56
N GLY A 169 8.64 -22.04 11.59
CA GLY A 169 8.98 -21.93 10.18
C GLY A 169 8.14 -22.84 9.31
N THR A 170 8.51 -22.92 8.05
CA THR A 170 7.88 -23.77 7.03
C THR A 170 8.92 -24.66 6.37
N ASP A 171 8.48 -25.49 5.42
CA ASP A 171 9.37 -26.20 4.50
C ASP A 171 10.23 -25.27 3.61
N GLN A 172 9.87 -23.96 3.54
CA GLN A 172 10.64 -22.94 2.80
C GLN A 172 11.66 -22.18 3.68
N GLY A 173 11.64 -22.38 5.00
CA GLY A 173 12.55 -21.75 5.94
C GLY A 173 11.87 -21.20 7.19
N PRO A 174 12.64 -20.61 8.11
CA PRO A 174 12.11 -20.02 9.34
C PRO A 174 11.30 -18.76 9.04
N PHE A 175 10.33 -18.46 9.91
CA PHE A 175 9.70 -17.15 9.93
C PHE A 175 10.67 -16.12 10.52
N ARG A 176 10.78 -14.96 9.86
CA ARG A 176 11.59 -13.85 10.37
C ARG A 176 10.73 -12.90 11.21
N GLU A 177 9.73 -12.30 10.60
CA GLU A 177 8.92 -11.24 11.18
C GLU A 177 7.43 -11.47 10.93
N TYR A 178 6.60 -10.94 11.82
CA TYR A 178 5.15 -11.00 11.70
C TYR A 178 4.62 -9.76 11.00
N ALA A 179 3.63 -9.97 10.12
CA ALA A 179 2.78 -8.91 9.53
C ALA A 179 3.55 -7.70 8.98
N ASN A 180 4.65 -7.96 8.28
CA ASN A 180 5.31 -6.90 7.55
C ASN A 180 4.42 -6.35 6.43
N VAL A 181 4.78 -5.17 5.90
CA VAL A 181 4.04 -4.46 4.84
C VAL A 181 3.82 -5.34 3.60
N ASN A 182 4.70 -6.30 3.37
CA ASN A 182 4.68 -7.19 2.19
C ASN A 182 3.82 -8.45 2.39
N GLY A 183 3.33 -8.70 3.59
CA GLY A 183 2.56 -9.91 3.91
C GLY A 183 3.36 -11.21 3.78
N ASP A 184 4.68 -11.18 3.93
CA ASP A 184 5.55 -12.34 3.72
C ASP A 184 5.23 -13.49 4.67
N PHE A 185 4.84 -13.19 5.91
CA PHE A 185 4.40 -14.18 6.88
C PHE A 185 3.24 -15.03 6.34
N PHE A 186 2.17 -14.37 5.87
CA PHE A 186 1.00 -15.07 5.34
C PHE A 186 1.29 -15.74 4.00
N ARG A 187 2.12 -15.13 3.16
CA ARG A 187 2.55 -15.72 1.89
C ARG A 187 3.36 -17.00 2.10
N GLN A 188 4.26 -16.99 3.08
CA GLN A 188 5.06 -18.16 3.43
C GLN A 188 4.17 -19.30 3.95
N ILE A 189 3.14 -19.01 4.75
CA ILE A 189 2.12 -20.00 5.15
C ILE A 189 1.33 -20.50 3.94
N ALA A 190 0.83 -19.61 3.11
CA ALA A 190 -0.02 -19.96 1.96
C ALA A 190 0.68 -20.89 0.97
N GLN A 191 1.98 -20.73 0.78
CA GLN A 191 2.81 -21.52 -0.15
C GLN A 191 3.45 -22.75 0.49
N ALA A 192 3.33 -22.91 1.81
CA ALA A 192 3.95 -24.02 2.54
C ALA A 192 3.16 -25.32 2.39
N LYS A 193 3.90 -26.43 2.25
CA LYS A 193 3.34 -27.79 2.41
C LYS A 193 3.42 -28.27 3.85
N ARG A 194 4.23 -27.61 4.67
CA ARG A 194 4.41 -27.94 6.08
C ARG A 194 4.74 -26.67 6.88
N VAL A 195 4.13 -26.55 8.03
CA VAL A 195 4.46 -25.53 9.03
C VAL A 195 4.87 -26.22 10.31
N ASP A 196 6.01 -25.82 10.86
CA ASP A 196 6.52 -26.30 12.15
C ASP A 196 6.15 -25.31 13.24
N VAL A 197 5.57 -25.81 14.33
CA VAL A 197 5.16 -25.02 15.49
C VAL A 197 5.69 -25.65 16.79
N LEU A 198 5.85 -24.81 17.81
CA LEU A 198 6.12 -25.29 19.18
C LEU A 198 4.82 -25.24 19.97
N ARG A 199 4.29 -26.40 20.35
CA ARG A 199 3.05 -26.58 21.12
C ARG A 199 3.37 -27.22 22.46
N ASN A 200 3.08 -26.53 23.54
CA ASN A 200 3.40 -27.02 24.90
C ASN A 200 4.88 -27.50 25.06
N GLY A 201 5.80 -26.73 24.48
CA GLY A 201 7.23 -27.05 24.51
C GLY A 201 7.68 -28.21 23.60
N LYS A 202 6.78 -28.80 22.81
CA LYS A 202 7.10 -29.86 21.84
C LYS A 202 6.90 -29.37 20.41
N LYS A 203 7.84 -29.78 19.56
CA LYS A 203 7.73 -29.45 18.10
C LYS A 203 6.63 -30.31 17.47
N HIS A 204 5.75 -29.68 16.73
CA HIS A 204 4.72 -30.30 15.91
C HIS A 204 4.81 -29.79 14.49
N SER A 205 4.52 -30.64 13.52
CA SER A 205 4.45 -30.28 12.10
C SER A 205 3.01 -30.38 11.63
N ILE A 206 2.53 -29.33 10.97
CA ILE A 206 1.19 -29.22 10.41
C ILE A 206 1.33 -29.29 8.89
N THR A 207 0.61 -30.19 8.24
CA THR A 207 0.61 -30.32 6.78
C THR A 207 -0.41 -29.37 6.17
N LEU A 208 0.00 -28.65 5.13
CA LEU A 208 -0.82 -27.68 4.40
C LEU A 208 -0.90 -28.05 2.91
N PRO A 209 -1.88 -27.53 2.16
CA PRO A 209 -2.03 -27.77 0.72
C PRO A 209 -0.86 -27.27 -0.13
N GLY A 210 -0.17 -26.19 0.26
CA GLY A 210 0.97 -25.62 -0.46
C GLY A 210 0.60 -24.56 -1.49
N ASP A 211 -0.70 -24.29 -1.69
CA ASP A 211 -1.25 -23.35 -2.67
C ASP A 211 -2.50 -22.64 -2.14
N MET A 212 -2.53 -22.35 -0.84
CA MET A 212 -3.69 -21.70 -0.22
C MET A 212 -3.83 -20.25 -0.70
N ASP A 213 -5.08 -19.77 -0.78
CA ASP A 213 -5.31 -18.37 -1.07
C ASP A 213 -4.94 -17.51 0.16
N MET A 214 -4.03 -16.58 -0.06
CA MET A 214 -3.59 -15.65 1.00
C MET A 214 -4.66 -14.59 1.30
N LEU A 215 -5.52 -14.25 0.35
CA LEU A 215 -6.48 -13.15 0.50
C LEU A 215 -7.48 -13.36 1.64
N PRO A 216 -8.11 -14.53 1.82
CA PRO A 216 -8.92 -14.81 3.00
C PRO A 216 -8.12 -14.70 4.30
N MET A 217 -6.86 -15.14 4.32
CA MET A 217 -6.02 -15.11 5.52
C MET A 217 -5.85 -13.70 6.10
N ILE A 218 -5.79 -12.67 5.23
CA ILE A 218 -5.54 -11.27 5.62
C ILE A 218 -6.80 -10.41 5.67
N LYS A 219 -7.92 -10.86 5.08
CA LYS A 219 -9.19 -10.11 5.05
C LYS A 219 -10.20 -10.58 6.06
N THR A 220 -10.30 -11.89 6.29
CA THR A 220 -11.26 -12.46 7.25
C THR A 220 -10.90 -12.01 8.66
N ARG A 221 -11.89 -11.62 9.45
CA ARG A 221 -11.70 -11.27 10.86
C ARG A 221 -12.34 -12.32 11.76
N PRO A 222 -11.62 -12.85 12.77
CA PRO A 222 -10.18 -12.68 13.04
C PRO A 222 -9.29 -13.13 11.88
N LEU A 223 -8.06 -12.60 11.78
CA LEU A 223 -7.09 -13.04 10.77
C LEU A 223 -6.78 -14.54 10.93
N PHE A 224 -6.24 -15.15 9.87
CA PHE A 224 -5.82 -16.56 9.91
C PHE A 224 -4.91 -16.86 11.10
N ALA A 225 -3.93 -16.01 11.36
CA ALA A 225 -3.06 -16.06 12.51
C ALA A 225 -2.73 -14.65 12.99
N GLU A 226 -2.84 -14.40 14.28
CA GLU A 226 -2.47 -13.15 14.94
C GLU A 226 -1.66 -13.44 16.19
N PRO A 227 -0.69 -12.59 16.59
CA PRO A 227 -0.01 -12.76 17.87
C PRO A 227 -1.01 -12.80 19.02
N PHE A 228 -0.80 -13.71 19.94
CA PHE A 228 -1.64 -13.81 21.13
C PHE A 228 -1.33 -12.64 22.07
N ILE A 229 -2.12 -11.58 21.98
CA ILE A 229 -2.01 -10.39 22.84
C ILE A 229 -3.20 -10.40 23.80
N PRO A 230 -2.99 -10.67 25.10
CA PRO A 230 -4.06 -10.68 26.08
C PRO A 230 -4.88 -9.37 26.03
N ALA A 231 -6.17 -9.46 26.31
CA ALA A 231 -7.03 -8.27 26.41
C ALA A 231 -6.73 -7.47 27.70
N GLN A 232 -5.46 -7.13 27.90
CA GLN A 232 -4.98 -6.33 29.01
C GLN A 232 -5.01 -4.85 28.69
N VAL A 233 -5.58 -4.07 29.59
CA VAL A 233 -5.64 -2.60 29.48
C VAL A 233 -4.25 -2.04 29.76
N ASP A 234 -3.68 -1.32 28.78
CA ASP A 234 -2.40 -0.62 28.95
C ASP A 234 -2.60 0.66 29.76
N SER A 235 -3.54 1.49 29.32
CA SER A 235 -3.93 2.72 30.05
C SER A 235 -5.39 3.06 29.80
N VAL A 236 -5.96 3.90 30.67
CA VAL A 236 -7.35 4.36 30.59
C VAL A 236 -7.37 5.82 30.28
N LEU A 237 -8.12 6.21 29.25
CA LEU A 237 -8.28 7.61 28.87
C LEU A 237 -9.25 8.31 29.84
N GLY A 238 -8.94 9.55 30.19
CA GLY A 238 -9.78 10.35 31.08
C GLY A 238 -11.19 10.57 30.54
N ASP A 239 -12.17 10.63 31.45
CA ASP A 239 -13.59 10.92 31.15
C ASP A 239 -14.29 9.94 30.18
N THR A 240 -13.79 8.69 30.09
CA THR A 240 -14.30 7.64 29.22
C THR A 240 -15.21 6.65 29.97
N PRO A 241 -15.95 5.80 29.23
CA PRO A 241 -16.72 4.72 29.82
C PRO A 241 -15.92 3.81 30.75
N ALA A 242 -14.67 3.47 30.35
CA ALA A 242 -13.76 2.65 31.16
C ALA A 242 -13.39 3.33 32.47
N ALA A 243 -13.04 4.62 32.44
CA ALA A 243 -12.69 5.39 33.63
C ALA A 243 -13.88 5.47 34.62
N LYS A 244 -15.08 5.75 34.10
CA LYS A 244 -16.32 5.82 34.90
C LYS A 244 -16.72 4.46 35.47
N ALA A 245 -16.38 3.37 34.83
CA ALA A 245 -16.61 2.00 35.29
C ALA A 245 -15.55 1.49 36.28
N GLY A 246 -14.47 2.26 36.54
CA GLY A 246 -13.42 1.89 37.47
C GLY A 246 -12.37 0.93 36.88
N ILE A 247 -12.31 0.76 35.58
CA ILE A 247 -11.24 -0.01 34.89
C ILE A 247 -9.92 0.74 35.04
N LYS A 248 -8.83 0.00 35.27
CA LYS A 248 -7.49 0.53 35.48
C LYS A 248 -6.47 -0.11 34.56
N ALA A 249 -5.31 0.51 34.44
CA ALA A 249 -4.15 -0.05 33.75
C ALA A 249 -3.73 -1.39 34.38
N GLY A 250 -3.51 -2.41 33.53
CA GLY A 250 -3.17 -3.77 33.94
C GLY A 250 -4.37 -4.70 34.15
N ASP A 251 -5.61 -4.19 34.08
CA ASP A 251 -6.81 -5.03 34.17
C ASP A 251 -6.95 -5.89 32.90
N LEU A 252 -7.49 -7.12 33.05
CA LEU A 252 -7.77 -8.04 31.96
C LEU A 252 -9.28 -8.11 31.71
N ILE A 253 -9.69 -7.85 30.47
CA ILE A 253 -11.07 -8.08 30.05
C ILE A 253 -11.24 -9.57 29.73
N LYS A 254 -12.21 -10.23 30.40
CA LYS A 254 -12.45 -11.66 30.28
C LYS A 254 -13.71 -12.01 29.49
N SER A 255 -14.68 -11.10 29.42
CA SER A 255 -15.85 -11.28 28.58
C SER A 255 -16.52 -9.94 28.25
N ILE A 256 -17.27 -9.93 27.16
CA ILE A 256 -18.23 -8.86 26.80
C ILE A 256 -19.58 -9.49 26.47
N ASN A 257 -20.64 -9.05 27.16
CA ASN A 257 -21.99 -9.60 27.02
C ASN A 257 -22.05 -11.14 27.15
N GLY A 258 -21.23 -11.70 28.08
CA GLY A 258 -21.12 -13.14 28.28
C GLY A 258 -20.31 -13.91 27.21
N LYS A 259 -19.82 -13.24 26.18
CA LYS A 259 -18.90 -13.84 25.19
C LYS A 259 -17.48 -13.78 25.72
N PRO A 260 -16.72 -14.87 25.74
CA PRO A 260 -15.37 -14.90 26.27
C PRO A 260 -14.45 -14.00 25.42
N VAL A 261 -13.50 -13.35 26.09
CA VAL A 261 -12.44 -12.51 25.51
C VAL A 261 -11.13 -12.94 26.14
N GLU A 262 -10.21 -13.43 25.35
CA GLU A 262 -8.86 -13.79 25.77
C GLU A 262 -7.85 -12.77 25.24
N THR A 263 -8.09 -12.28 24.03
CA THR A 263 -7.21 -11.35 23.30
C THR A 263 -7.94 -10.06 22.91
N TRP A 264 -7.17 -9.02 22.57
CA TRP A 264 -7.74 -7.83 21.96
C TRP A 264 -8.41 -8.10 20.62
N THR A 265 -7.96 -9.12 19.89
CA THR A 265 -8.64 -9.59 18.67
C THR A 265 -10.07 -10.04 18.96
N ASP A 266 -10.29 -10.81 20.05
CA ASP A 266 -11.63 -11.23 20.44
C ASP A 266 -12.51 -10.04 20.81
N MET A 267 -11.94 -9.09 21.58
CA MET A 267 -12.67 -7.87 21.97
C MET A 267 -13.06 -7.03 20.74
N ASN A 268 -12.12 -6.82 19.82
CA ASN A 268 -12.36 -6.06 18.59
C ASN A 268 -13.38 -6.77 17.68
N TYR A 269 -13.36 -8.09 17.61
CA TYR A 269 -14.36 -8.87 16.90
C TYR A 269 -15.76 -8.68 17.49
N GLN A 270 -15.90 -8.78 18.81
CA GLN A 270 -17.20 -8.60 19.48
C GLN A 270 -17.72 -7.16 19.32
N THR A 271 -16.87 -6.14 19.40
CA THR A 271 -17.28 -4.76 19.12
C THR A 271 -17.64 -4.54 17.66
N GLY A 272 -16.99 -5.23 16.72
CA GLY A 272 -17.36 -5.27 15.31
C GLY A 272 -18.77 -5.82 15.09
N VAL A 273 -19.11 -6.93 15.74
CA VAL A 273 -20.49 -7.49 15.71
C VAL A 273 -21.53 -6.48 16.22
N LEU A 274 -21.20 -5.71 17.28
CA LEU A 274 -22.08 -4.64 17.75
C LEU A 274 -22.23 -3.52 16.71
N SER A 275 -21.17 -3.20 15.98
CA SER A 275 -21.20 -2.22 14.89
C SER A 275 -22.12 -2.67 13.75
N ASP A 276 -22.05 -3.95 13.36
CA ASP A 276 -22.93 -4.52 12.32
C ASP A 276 -24.40 -4.44 12.73
N VAL A 277 -24.71 -4.71 14.02
CA VAL A 277 -26.05 -4.55 14.56
C VAL A 277 -26.53 -3.10 14.49
N LEU A 278 -25.66 -2.12 14.80
CA LEU A 278 -25.99 -0.70 14.70
C LEU A 278 -26.21 -0.23 13.27
N ALA A 279 -25.51 -0.80 12.30
CA ALA A 279 -25.70 -0.49 10.89
C ALA A 279 -27.11 -0.84 10.39
N VAL A 280 -27.70 -1.90 10.95
CA VAL A 280 -29.05 -2.34 10.61
C VAL A 280 -30.12 -1.67 11.49
N LYS A 281 -29.83 -1.48 12.79
CA LYS A 281 -30.71 -0.88 13.78
C LYS A 281 -30.25 0.54 14.09
N ASN A 282 -30.83 1.53 13.43
CA ASN A 282 -30.35 2.93 13.46
C ASN A 282 -31.21 3.89 14.31
N THR A 283 -32.17 3.40 15.10
CA THR A 283 -32.93 4.27 15.98
C THR A 283 -32.09 4.67 17.22
N HIS A 284 -32.36 5.83 17.80
CA HIS A 284 -31.68 6.28 19.01
C HIS A 284 -31.82 5.25 20.16
N LYS A 285 -32.98 4.63 20.32
CA LYS A 285 -33.25 3.60 21.32
C LYS A 285 -32.40 2.35 21.10
N ASP A 286 -32.27 1.91 19.84
CA ASP A 286 -31.43 0.76 19.48
C ASP A 286 -29.95 1.06 19.74
N SER A 287 -29.50 2.25 19.40
CA SER A 287 -28.12 2.70 19.69
C SER A 287 -27.80 2.60 21.17
N LEU A 288 -28.66 3.10 22.04
CA LEU A 288 -28.46 3.00 23.49
C LEU A 288 -28.45 1.55 23.98
N ALA A 289 -29.33 0.69 23.44
CA ALA A 289 -29.38 -0.72 23.82
C ALA A 289 -28.12 -1.48 23.39
N VAL A 290 -27.63 -1.29 22.17
CA VAL A 290 -26.45 -1.96 21.65
C VAL A 290 -25.17 -1.51 22.35
N ARG A 291 -25.09 -0.22 22.70
CA ARG A 291 -23.93 0.36 23.39
C ARG A 291 -23.86 -0.01 24.88
N SER A 292 -24.99 -0.42 25.48
CA SER A 292 -25.02 -0.88 26.86
C SER A 292 -24.47 -2.30 26.94
N VAL A 293 -23.27 -2.46 27.48
CA VAL A 293 -22.55 -3.73 27.54
C VAL A 293 -22.24 -4.13 28.98
N VAL A 294 -22.09 -5.45 29.17
CA VAL A 294 -21.63 -6.02 30.43
C VAL A 294 -20.24 -6.60 30.20
N LEU A 295 -19.25 -6.10 30.89
CA LEU A 295 -17.88 -6.60 30.88
C LEU A 295 -17.59 -7.42 32.13
N THR A 296 -16.90 -8.56 31.97
CA THR A 296 -16.26 -9.24 33.07
C THR A 296 -14.78 -8.88 33.05
N VAL A 297 -14.28 -8.34 34.13
CA VAL A 297 -12.92 -7.81 34.26
C VAL A 297 -12.22 -8.48 35.44
N GLN A 298 -10.95 -8.85 35.23
CA GLN A 298 -10.05 -9.27 36.28
C GLN A 298 -9.11 -8.11 36.61
N HIS A 299 -9.27 -7.48 37.76
CA HIS A 299 -8.38 -6.41 38.17
C HIS A 299 -6.96 -6.93 38.43
N LYS A 300 -5.96 -6.09 38.17
CA LYS A 300 -4.56 -6.43 38.36
C LYS A 300 -4.30 -6.89 39.80
N GLY A 301 -3.76 -8.12 39.94
CA GLY A 301 -3.48 -8.71 41.26
C GLY A 301 -4.69 -9.31 41.98
N ALA A 302 -5.91 -9.24 41.42
CA ALA A 302 -7.09 -9.85 41.99
C ALA A 302 -7.40 -11.22 41.37
N ALA A 303 -7.74 -12.21 42.21
CA ALA A 303 -8.21 -13.48 41.73
C ALA A 303 -9.70 -13.47 41.33
N LYS A 304 -10.47 -12.56 41.92
CA LYS A 304 -11.91 -12.43 41.70
C LYS A 304 -12.20 -11.65 40.42
N LEU A 305 -13.17 -12.15 39.66
CA LEU A 305 -13.71 -11.43 38.50
C LEU A 305 -14.78 -10.42 38.97
N ASP A 306 -14.74 -9.22 38.41
CA ASP A 306 -15.75 -8.21 38.61
C ASP A 306 -16.62 -8.04 37.37
N THR A 307 -17.91 -7.70 37.55
CA THR A 307 -18.86 -7.55 36.46
C THR A 307 -19.32 -6.10 36.39
N LEU A 308 -18.91 -5.42 35.34
CA LEU A 308 -19.14 -4.01 35.13
C LEU A 308 -20.21 -3.78 34.06
N LYS A 309 -21.22 -2.99 34.37
CA LYS A 309 -22.20 -2.53 33.37
C LYS A 309 -21.81 -1.12 32.96
N LEU A 310 -21.62 -0.90 31.67
CA LEU A 310 -21.21 0.40 31.14
C LEU A 310 -21.79 0.64 29.74
N MET A 311 -21.74 1.89 29.32
CA MET A 311 -22.20 2.30 28.00
C MET A 311 -21.00 2.72 27.16
N LEU A 312 -20.73 2.03 26.06
CA LEU A 312 -19.70 2.42 25.10
C LEU A 312 -20.00 3.79 24.48
N THR A 313 -18.97 4.45 23.96
CA THR A 313 -19.15 5.69 23.18
C THR A 313 -20.04 5.45 21.94
N PRO A 314 -20.54 6.49 21.25
CA PRO A 314 -21.26 6.32 19.99
C PRO A 314 -20.49 5.49 18.95
N ASP A 315 -19.15 5.60 18.94
CA ASP A 315 -18.25 4.84 18.07
C ASP A 315 -17.86 3.47 18.66
N LEU A 316 -18.64 2.94 19.62
CA LEU A 316 -18.40 1.65 20.30
C LEU A 316 -17.04 1.51 20.98
N LYS A 317 -16.43 2.63 21.41
CA LYS A 317 -15.14 2.62 22.09
C LYS A 317 -15.32 2.55 23.61
N LEU A 318 -14.46 1.76 24.25
CA LEU A 318 -14.39 1.62 25.71
C LEU A 318 -13.62 2.81 26.34
N GLY A 319 -12.65 3.36 25.60
CA GLY A 319 -11.80 4.46 26.08
C GLY A 319 -10.57 3.97 26.83
N VAL A 320 -9.98 2.88 26.37
CA VAL A 320 -8.71 2.33 26.85
C VAL A 320 -7.69 2.27 25.72
N LEU A 321 -6.42 2.33 26.06
CA LEU A 321 -5.34 1.92 25.18
C LEU A 321 -5.09 0.42 25.37
N GLN A 322 -5.00 -0.27 24.25
CA GLN A 322 -4.75 -1.71 24.20
C GLN A 322 -3.28 -1.98 24.40
N SER A 323 -2.92 -3.04 25.13
CA SER A 323 -1.55 -3.55 25.07
C SER A 323 -1.23 -4.01 23.65
N THR A 324 0.00 -3.78 23.25
CA THR A 324 0.52 -4.09 21.91
C THR A 324 1.60 -5.15 21.98
N LEU A 325 2.13 -5.57 20.84
CA LEU A 325 3.30 -6.45 20.80
C LEU A 325 4.48 -5.90 21.62
N ALA A 326 4.70 -4.59 21.54
CA ALA A 326 5.76 -3.90 22.27
C ALA A 326 5.58 -3.93 23.80
N SER A 327 4.36 -4.17 24.30
CA SER A 327 4.09 -4.34 25.73
C SER A 327 4.65 -5.68 26.28
N TYR A 328 4.87 -6.67 25.41
CA TYR A 328 5.29 -8.02 25.79
C TYR A 328 6.64 -8.45 25.21
N TYR A 329 7.01 -7.93 24.04
CA TYR A 329 8.21 -8.30 23.32
C TYR A 329 9.04 -7.08 22.97
N LYS A 330 10.35 -7.21 23.02
CA LYS A 330 11.25 -6.17 22.54
C LYS A 330 11.39 -6.31 21.02
N PRO A 331 11.17 -5.24 20.27
CA PRO A 331 11.49 -5.27 18.84
C PRO A 331 13.00 -5.44 18.66
N VAL A 332 13.37 -6.18 17.64
CA VAL A 332 14.75 -6.16 17.14
C VAL A 332 14.95 -4.87 16.40
N GLN A 333 15.99 -4.12 16.74
CA GLN A 333 16.41 -2.93 16.04
C GLN A 333 17.75 -3.22 15.37
N GLU A 334 17.78 -3.06 14.05
CA GLU A 334 18.97 -3.17 13.22
C GLU A 334 19.32 -1.77 12.71
N GLU A 335 20.44 -1.22 13.19
CA GLU A 335 20.99 0.05 12.73
C GLU A 335 22.03 -0.22 11.64
N TYR A 336 22.05 0.62 10.63
CA TYR A 336 22.95 0.49 9.48
C TYR A 336 23.82 1.72 9.35
N SER A 337 25.11 1.53 9.16
CA SER A 337 25.99 2.61 8.70
C SER A 337 25.58 3.07 7.30
N PHE A 338 26.08 4.24 6.86
CA PHE A 338 25.74 4.78 5.53
C PHE A 338 25.94 3.77 4.40
N PHE A 339 27.09 3.07 4.38
CA PHE A 339 27.36 2.10 3.32
C PHE A 339 26.57 0.79 3.46
N GLU A 340 26.31 0.33 4.67
CA GLU A 340 25.50 -0.86 4.94
C GLU A 340 24.01 -0.64 4.63
N SER A 341 23.54 0.59 4.67
CA SER A 341 22.15 0.93 4.36
C SER A 341 21.79 0.68 2.89
N PHE A 342 22.75 0.76 1.95
CA PHE A 342 22.48 0.51 0.54
C PHE A 342 22.08 -0.96 0.26
N PRO A 343 22.87 -1.98 0.64
CA PRO A 343 22.43 -3.36 0.45
C PRO A 343 21.15 -3.69 1.24
N ALA A 344 20.96 -3.12 2.44
CA ALA A 344 19.74 -3.29 3.23
C ALA A 344 18.51 -2.68 2.53
N GLY A 345 18.60 -1.43 2.09
CA GLY A 345 17.52 -0.74 1.38
C GLY A 345 17.20 -1.36 0.01
N ILE A 346 18.22 -1.80 -0.74
CA ILE A 346 18.02 -2.54 -2.00
C ILE A 346 17.26 -3.84 -1.74
N LYS A 347 17.69 -4.61 -0.73
CA LYS A 347 17.00 -5.85 -0.33
C LYS A 347 15.57 -5.58 0.08
N HIS A 348 15.34 -4.54 0.89
CA HIS A 348 14.00 -4.13 1.31
C HIS A 348 13.13 -3.75 0.11
N GLY A 349 13.61 -2.85 -0.77
CA GLY A 349 12.89 -2.43 -1.97
C GLY A 349 12.59 -3.61 -2.92
N TRP A 350 13.53 -4.54 -3.07
CA TRP A 350 13.30 -5.77 -3.85
C TRP A 350 12.20 -6.65 -3.25
N ASN A 351 12.17 -6.80 -1.91
CA ASN A 351 11.11 -7.53 -1.23
C ASN A 351 9.75 -6.86 -1.40
N VAL A 352 9.71 -5.52 -1.33
CA VAL A 352 8.48 -4.75 -1.61
C VAL A 352 8.00 -5.00 -3.04
N LEU A 353 8.87 -4.91 -4.04
CA LEU A 353 8.53 -5.20 -5.44
C LEU A 353 8.02 -6.63 -5.60
N ARG A 354 8.76 -7.61 -5.05
CA ARG A 354 8.36 -9.03 -5.12
C ARG A 354 7.00 -9.26 -4.46
N GLY A 355 6.75 -8.61 -3.33
CA GLY A 355 5.46 -8.65 -2.64
C GLY A 355 4.34 -8.09 -3.51
N TYR A 356 4.55 -6.93 -4.09
CA TYR A 356 3.57 -6.27 -4.96
C TYR A 356 3.24 -7.11 -6.20
N VAL A 357 4.27 -7.60 -6.91
CA VAL A 357 4.10 -8.50 -8.07
C VAL A 357 3.40 -9.79 -7.68
N GLY A 358 3.79 -10.41 -6.55
CA GLY A 358 3.16 -11.64 -6.06
C GLY A 358 1.67 -11.48 -5.72
N ASN A 359 1.27 -10.28 -5.29
CA ASN A 359 -0.12 -9.97 -4.96
C ASN A 359 -0.95 -9.59 -6.21
N PHE A 360 -0.31 -9.25 -7.32
CA PHE A 360 -0.99 -8.83 -8.55
C PHE A 360 -1.98 -9.89 -9.09
N ARG A 361 -1.66 -11.19 -8.90
CA ARG A 361 -2.56 -12.29 -9.27
C ARG A 361 -3.93 -12.23 -8.57
N TYR A 362 -3.98 -11.66 -7.35
CA TYR A 362 -5.23 -11.58 -6.60
C TYR A 362 -6.18 -10.50 -7.13
N LEU A 363 -5.68 -9.52 -7.89
CA LEU A 363 -6.49 -8.47 -8.50
C LEU A 363 -7.49 -9.03 -9.53
N ALA A 364 -7.20 -10.19 -10.11
CA ALA A 364 -8.11 -10.87 -11.05
C ALA A 364 -9.28 -11.58 -10.36
N SER A 365 -9.29 -11.70 -9.04
CA SER A 365 -10.40 -12.27 -8.28
C SER A 365 -11.52 -11.22 -8.05
N ALA A 366 -12.76 -11.67 -7.82
CA ALA A 366 -13.88 -10.77 -7.53
C ALA A 366 -13.63 -9.90 -6.29
N ASP A 367 -13.01 -10.47 -5.25
CA ASP A 367 -12.65 -9.74 -4.03
C ASP A 367 -11.46 -8.83 -4.22
N GLY A 368 -10.50 -9.24 -5.07
CA GLY A 368 -9.38 -8.41 -5.49
C GLY A 368 -9.85 -7.19 -6.27
N ALA A 369 -10.77 -7.35 -7.21
CA ALA A 369 -11.36 -6.23 -7.95
C ALA A 369 -12.02 -5.21 -7.01
N LYS A 370 -12.78 -5.64 -6.00
CA LYS A 370 -13.34 -4.77 -4.97
C LYS A 370 -12.27 -4.08 -4.11
N SER A 371 -11.07 -4.62 -4.02
CA SER A 371 -9.96 -4.02 -3.26
C SER A 371 -9.17 -2.98 -4.03
N ILE A 372 -9.38 -2.85 -5.34
CA ILE A 372 -8.75 -1.80 -6.14
C ILE A 372 -9.25 -0.45 -5.63
N GLY A 373 -8.32 0.38 -5.17
CA GLY A 373 -8.59 1.73 -4.68
C GLY A 373 -8.15 2.79 -5.67
N GLY A 374 -8.83 3.93 -5.64
CA GLY A 374 -8.47 5.13 -6.37
C GLY A 374 -7.59 6.07 -5.57
N PHE A 375 -7.67 7.36 -5.86
CA PHE A 375 -6.86 8.39 -5.19
C PHE A 375 -7.13 8.50 -3.69
N GLY A 376 -8.39 8.26 -3.25
CA GLY A 376 -8.76 8.26 -1.84
C GLY A 376 -8.07 7.13 -1.06
N ALA A 377 -8.07 5.92 -1.61
CA ALA A 377 -7.39 4.78 -1.02
C ALA A 377 -5.87 4.99 -0.94
N ILE A 378 -5.24 5.48 -2.02
CA ILE A 378 -3.80 5.77 -2.04
C ILE A 378 -3.46 6.88 -1.04
N GLY A 379 -4.24 7.96 -0.98
CA GLY A 379 -4.06 9.03 -0.01
C GLY A 379 -4.21 8.56 1.44
N SER A 380 -5.05 7.55 1.69
CA SER A 380 -5.23 6.97 3.02
C SER A 380 -4.03 6.15 3.52
N LEU A 381 -3.08 5.79 2.66
CA LEU A 381 -1.83 5.13 3.04
C LEU A 381 -0.93 6.05 3.87
N PHE A 382 -1.06 7.37 3.67
CA PHE A 382 -0.32 8.35 4.47
C PHE A 382 -0.96 8.53 5.86
N PRO A 383 -0.14 8.73 6.92
CA PRO A 383 -0.65 8.90 8.27
C PRO A 383 -1.43 10.23 8.42
N PRO A 384 -2.36 10.31 9.39
CA PRO A 384 -3.15 11.53 9.65
C PRO A 384 -2.36 12.65 10.34
N PHE A 385 -1.10 12.43 10.62
CA PHE A 385 -0.13 13.35 11.20
C PHE A 385 1.15 13.32 10.37
N TRP A 386 2.02 14.31 10.54
CA TRP A 386 3.28 14.35 9.81
C TRP A 386 4.31 13.42 10.46
N ASP A 387 4.77 12.44 9.70
CA ASP A 387 5.81 11.49 10.09
C ASP A 387 6.76 11.28 8.92
N TRP A 388 8.03 11.65 9.10
CA TRP A 388 9.03 11.60 8.04
C TRP A 388 9.39 10.17 7.63
N TYR A 389 9.44 9.22 8.57
CA TYR A 389 9.67 7.81 8.26
C TYR A 389 8.57 7.26 7.35
N MET A 390 7.31 7.46 7.76
CA MET A 390 6.16 7.00 6.99
C MET A 390 6.04 7.73 5.65
N PHE A 391 6.30 9.04 5.61
CA PHE A 391 6.29 9.82 4.37
C PHE A 391 7.27 9.26 3.34
N TRP A 392 8.55 9.07 3.73
CA TRP A 392 9.56 8.55 2.81
C TRP A 392 9.34 7.09 2.46
N SER A 393 8.91 6.25 3.41
CA SER A 393 8.58 4.85 3.16
C SER A 393 7.43 4.70 2.16
N MET A 394 6.36 5.52 2.31
CA MET A 394 5.24 5.53 1.37
C MET A 394 5.64 6.11 0.01
N THR A 395 6.47 7.14 -0.02
CA THR A 395 7.00 7.69 -1.27
C THR A 395 7.81 6.65 -2.04
N ALA A 396 8.70 5.90 -1.35
CA ALA A 396 9.46 4.82 -1.98
C ALA A 396 8.55 3.69 -2.47
N PHE A 397 7.54 3.30 -1.68
CA PHE A 397 6.54 2.31 -2.11
C PHE A 397 5.79 2.74 -3.37
N LEU A 398 5.29 3.98 -3.40
CA LEU A 398 4.62 4.54 -4.58
C LEU A 398 5.56 4.63 -5.79
N SER A 399 6.83 4.91 -5.57
CA SER A 399 7.85 4.93 -6.64
C SER A 399 8.04 3.56 -7.29
N ILE A 400 8.12 2.48 -6.48
CA ILE A 400 8.17 1.09 -6.99
C ILE A 400 6.87 0.75 -7.73
N MET A 401 5.72 1.12 -7.17
CA MET A 401 4.42 0.86 -7.78
C MET A 401 4.30 1.55 -9.15
N LEU A 402 4.68 2.82 -9.25
CA LEU A 402 4.69 3.56 -10.51
C LEU A 402 5.66 2.95 -11.52
N ALA A 403 6.87 2.58 -11.10
CA ALA A 403 7.83 1.92 -11.98
C ALA A 403 7.29 0.59 -12.51
N PHE A 404 6.66 -0.22 -11.63
CA PHE A 404 6.07 -1.50 -12.05
C PHE A 404 4.86 -1.31 -12.96
N MET A 405 3.95 -0.39 -12.62
CA MET A 405 2.75 -0.16 -13.45
C MET A 405 3.12 0.37 -14.83
N ASN A 406 4.09 1.30 -14.91
CA ASN A 406 4.50 1.88 -16.17
C ASN A 406 5.30 0.92 -17.06
N ILE A 407 5.92 -0.12 -16.53
CA ILE A 407 6.59 -1.15 -17.37
C ILE A 407 5.61 -2.20 -17.91
N LEU A 408 4.36 -2.25 -17.43
CA LEU A 408 3.38 -3.21 -17.96
C LEU A 408 3.13 -2.99 -19.45
N PRO A 409 2.88 -4.04 -20.23
CA PRO A 409 2.67 -3.96 -21.69
C PRO A 409 1.27 -3.40 -22.02
N ILE A 410 0.91 -2.28 -21.44
CA ILE A 410 -0.37 -1.59 -21.66
C ILE A 410 -0.09 -0.38 -22.55
N PRO A 411 -0.66 -0.28 -23.77
CA PRO A 411 -0.59 0.95 -24.54
C PRO A 411 -1.07 2.15 -23.69
N ALA A 412 -0.54 3.33 -23.95
CA ALA A 412 -0.69 4.53 -23.14
C ALA A 412 0.13 4.57 -21.83
N LEU A 413 0.89 3.50 -21.53
CA LEU A 413 1.97 3.51 -20.55
C LEU A 413 3.30 3.31 -21.27
N ASP A 414 4.41 3.70 -20.64
CA ASP A 414 5.78 3.53 -21.22
C ASP A 414 6.03 2.11 -21.68
N GLY A 415 5.56 1.11 -20.92
CA GLY A 415 5.68 -0.32 -21.24
C GLY A 415 5.02 -0.70 -22.56
N GLY A 416 3.96 -0.03 -22.97
CA GLY A 416 3.36 -0.22 -24.29
C GLY A 416 4.33 0.17 -25.43
N HIS A 417 4.95 1.34 -25.29
CA HIS A 417 5.99 1.76 -26.24
C HIS A 417 7.23 0.88 -26.21
N VAL A 418 7.63 0.42 -25.01
CA VAL A 418 8.74 -0.56 -24.85
C VAL A 418 8.46 -1.82 -25.64
N VAL A 419 7.24 -2.38 -25.59
CA VAL A 419 6.87 -3.57 -26.36
C VAL A 419 6.96 -3.32 -27.87
N PHE A 420 6.49 -2.18 -28.36
CA PHE A 420 6.59 -1.84 -29.78
C PHE A 420 8.05 -1.69 -30.24
N LEU A 421 8.91 -1.12 -29.39
CA LEU A 421 10.32 -0.97 -29.69
C LEU A 421 11.07 -2.30 -29.64
N LEU A 422 10.75 -3.18 -28.69
CA LEU A 422 11.29 -4.54 -28.64
C LEU A 422 10.86 -5.35 -29.87
N TYR A 423 9.60 -5.24 -30.29
CA TYR A 423 9.15 -5.86 -31.56
C TYR A 423 9.96 -5.33 -32.73
N GLU A 424 10.19 -4.02 -32.86
CA GLU A 424 11.00 -3.44 -33.93
C GLU A 424 12.44 -3.96 -33.90
N MET A 425 13.06 -4.05 -32.74
CA MET A 425 14.43 -4.53 -32.56
C MET A 425 14.58 -6.00 -32.96
N ILE A 426 13.60 -6.86 -32.63
CA ILE A 426 13.62 -8.30 -32.93
C ILE A 426 13.29 -8.54 -34.40
N THR A 427 12.21 -7.93 -34.91
CA THR A 427 11.71 -8.21 -36.26
C THR A 427 12.37 -7.33 -37.33
N ARG A 428 13.07 -6.27 -36.95
CA ARG A 428 13.61 -5.22 -37.82
C ARG A 428 12.52 -4.52 -38.66
N ARG A 429 11.26 -4.56 -38.21
CA ARG A 429 10.11 -3.95 -38.86
C ARG A 429 9.41 -2.99 -37.89
N LYS A 430 9.20 -1.75 -38.31
CA LYS A 430 8.45 -0.78 -37.51
C LYS A 430 6.95 -1.14 -37.52
N PRO A 431 6.25 -1.12 -36.39
CA PRO A 431 4.79 -1.14 -36.38
C PRO A 431 4.23 0.04 -37.19
N SER A 432 3.08 -0.17 -37.85
CA SER A 432 2.47 0.95 -38.58
C SER A 432 1.96 2.03 -37.62
N GLU A 433 2.08 3.30 -38.00
CA GLU A 433 1.61 4.43 -37.18
C GLU A 433 0.11 4.30 -36.87
N LYS A 434 -0.70 3.85 -37.84
CA LYS A 434 -2.14 3.63 -37.63
C LYS A 434 -2.41 2.58 -36.53
N PHE A 435 -1.57 1.56 -36.46
CA PHE A 435 -1.68 0.53 -35.42
C PHE A 435 -1.31 1.11 -34.05
N MET A 436 -0.19 1.84 -33.96
CA MET A 436 0.25 2.45 -32.70
C MET A 436 -0.79 3.42 -32.15
N VAL A 437 -1.32 4.33 -33.01
CA VAL A 437 -2.38 5.27 -32.59
C VAL A 437 -3.64 4.55 -32.11
N ARG A 438 -4.07 3.47 -32.79
CA ARG A 438 -5.24 2.70 -32.34
C ARG A 438 -4.97 1.99 -31.01
N ALA A 439 -3.79 1.43 -30.83
CA ALA A 439 -3.40 0.79 -29.59
C ALA A 439 -3.41 1.80 -28.44
N GLU A 440 -2.89 3.01 -28.69
CA GLU A 440 -2.88 4.12 -27.71
C GLU A 440 -4.31 4.49 -27.28
N TYR A 441 -5.25 4.68 -28.22
CA TYR A 441 -6.65 4.94 -27.90
C TYR A 441 -7.28 3.83 -27.06
N VAL A 442 -7.02 2.56 -27.36
CA VAL A 442 -7.51 1.43 -26.59
C VAL A 442 -6.92 1.47 -25.18
N GLY A 443 -5.61 1.68 -25.05
CA GLY A 443 -4.93 1.76 -23.77
C GLY A 443 -5.48 2.86 -22.88
N ILE A 444 -5.60 4.09 -23.41
CA ILE A 444 -6.20 5.23 -22.67
C ILE A 444 -7.63 4.92 -22.25
N THR A 445 -8.44 4.33 -23.14
CA THR A 445 -9.80 3.95 -22.78
C THR A 445 -9.84 2.98 -21.60
N ILE A 446 -8.98 1.96 -21.61
CA ILE A 446 -8.84 0.97 -20.50
C ILE A 446 -8.42 1.70 -19.21
N LEU A 447 -7.44 2.61 -19.28
CA LEU A 447 -6.95 3.35 -18.11
C LEU A 447 -8.03 4.26 -17.52
N ILE A 448 -8.78 4.97 -18.36
CA ILE A 448 -9.89 5.82 -17.91
C ILE A 448 -10.98 4.97 -17.24
N LEU A 449 -11.37 3.84 -17.83
CA LEU A 449 -12.37 2.95 -17.24
C LEU A 449 -11.89 2.39 -15.90
N LEU A 450 -10.62 1.99 -15.80
CA LEU A 450 -10.02 1.50 -14.55
C LEU A 450 -9.96 2.61 -13.49
N MET A 451 -9.63 3.83 -13.88
CA MET A 451 -9.63 5.00 -12.98
C MET A 451 -11.03 5.31 -12.45
N ILE A 452 -12.05 5.30 -13.33
CA ILE A 452 -13.45 5.49 -12.93
C ILE A 452 -13.87 4.38 -11.95
N PHE A 453 -13.56 3.12 -12.27
CA PHE A 453 -13.89 1.97 -11.43
C PHE A 453 -13.23 2.06 -10.04
N ALA A 454 -11.93 2.38 -9.99
CA ALA A 454 -11.18 2.51 -8.75
C ALA A 454 -11.73 3.64 -7.84
N ASN A 455 -12.03 4.80 -8.42
CA ASN A 455 -12.59 5.92 -7.64
C ASN A 455 -14.06 5.67 -7.24
N LEU A 456 -14.83 4.92 -8.05
CA LEU A 456 -16.17 4.49 -7.67
C LEU A 456 -16.12 3.55 -6.46
N ASN A 457 -15.18 2.59 -6.43
CA ASN A 457 -14.96 1.74 -5.27
C ASN A 457 -14.63 2.57 -4.01
N ASP A 458 -13.83 3.63 -4.11
CA ASP A 458 -13.55 4.53 -2.98
C ASP A 458 -14.81 5.22 -2.47
N ILE A 459 -15.67 5.71 -3.36
CA ILE A 459 -16.96 6.33 -3.01
C ILE A 459 -17.88 5.33 -2.33
N LEU A 460 -18.02 4.11 -2.89
CA LEU A 460 -18.87 3.07 -2.32
C LEU A 460 -18.41 2.64 -0.92
N ARG A 461 -17.08 2.53 -0.70
CA ARG A 461 -16.52 2.28 0.64
C ARG A 461 -16.80 3.43 1.61
N TRP A 462 -16.67 4.68 1.16
CA TRP A 462 -16.97 5.85 1.98
C TRP A 462 -18.45 5.92 2.38
N LEU A 463 -19.35 5.47 1.49
CA LEU A 463 -20.79 5.37 1.74
C LEU A 463 -21.19 4.10 2.51
N HIS A 464 -20.22 3.24 2.91
CA HIS A 464 -20.47 1.93 3.56
C HIS A 464 -21.40 1.01 2.77
N LEU A 465 -21.33 1.05 1.42
CA LEU A 465 -22.12 0.22 0.50
C LEU A 465 -21.33 -1.02 0.01
N MET A 466 -20.07 -1.13 0.39
CA MET A 466 -19.17 -2.26 0.11
C MET A 466 -18.43 -2.69 1.37
#